data_443b582f1602ec3844d5860fb94616f1
#
_entry.id   443b582f1602ec3844d5860fb94616f1
#
_cell.length_a   1.000
_cell.length_b   1.000
_cell.length_c   1.000
_cell.angle_alpha   90.00
_cell.angle_beta   90.00
_cell.angle_gamma   90.00
#
_symmetry.space_group_name_H-M   'P 1'
#
loop_
_entity.id
_entity.type
_entity.pdbx_description
1 polymer ?
#
loop_
_entity_poly.entity_id
_entity_poly.type
_entity_poly.pdbx_seq_one_letter_code
_entity_poly.pdbx_strand_id
1 'polypeptide(L)'
;THWKHGGLVGVLGYGGGVIGRYSDVPEKFPKVAQFHTLRINQPSGWFYTSDALRTLCDIWERHGSGLTNMHGSTGDIVFLGARTDELGPTFKELTEAGFDLGGSGSCMRTPSCCVGEARCEWACYDTMKLCNDLTQAYQDELHRPPFPYKFKIKCAGCPNDCVASIARADLSIIGTWKDEIQQDDAAVAEYTAAGLDIKKDVCDRCPTRCMDWDGKKLTINNGECVRCMHCINVM
;
A
#
# COMPACT_ATOMS: atom_id res chain seq x y z
N THR A 1 4.49 -2.05 23.53
CA THR A 1 3.87 -1.21 24.54
C THR A 1 2.43 -1.63 24.77
N HIS A 2 1.96 -1.60 26.00
CA HIS A 2 0.65 -2.05 26.47
C HIS A 2 -0.52 -1.55 25.62
N TRP A 3 -0.58 -0.27 25.36
CA TRP A 3 -1.67 0.35 24.61
C TRP A 3 -1.75 -0.12 23.14
N LYS A 4 -0.63 -0.59 22.56
CA LYS A 4 -0.60 -1.09 21.19
C LYS A 4 -1.10 -2.52 21.06
N HIS A 5 -0.97 -3.30 22.14
CA HIS A 5 -1.16 -4.76 22.07
C HIS A 5 -2.08 -5.32 23.16
N GLY A 6 -2.92 -4.50 23.75
CA GLY A 6 -3.92 -4.95 24.71
C GLY A 6 -3.37 -5.33 26.09
N GLY A 7 -2.14 -4.93 26.43
CA GLY A 7 -1.60 -5.01 27.77
C GLY A 7 -0.89 -6.33 28.14
N LEU A 8 -1.03 -7.38 27.35
CA LEU A 8 -0.36 -8.69 27.62
C LEU A 8 0.94 -8.87 26.85
N VAL A 9 1.20 -8.03 25.85
CA VAL A 9 2.30 -8.18 24.91
C VAL A 9 3.03 -6.87 24.70
N GLY A 10 4.33 -6.88 24.94
CA GLY A 10 5.26 -5.82 24.57
C GLY A 10 5.76 -5.96 23.14
N VAL A 11 6.25 -4.86 22.55
CA VAL A 11 6.93 -4.85 21.26
C VAL A 11 8.34 -4.38 21.45
N LEU A 12 9.30 -5.25 21.14
CA LEU A 12 10.72 -4.94 21.14
C LEU A 12 11.27 -5.22 19.74
N GLY A 13 12.29 -4.46 19.34
CA GLY A 13 12.97 -4.69 18.05
C GLY A 13 12.06 -4.35 16.85
N TYR A 14 12.04 -3.09 16.50
CA TYR A 14 11.46 -2.62 15.25
C TYR A 14 12.55 -2.50 14.19
N GLY A 15 12.29 -3.03 13.02
CA GLY A 15 13.18 -2.90 11.87
C GLY A 15 13.49 -4.22 11.20
N GLY A 16 13.95 -4.18 9.95
CA GLY A 16 14.42 -5.35 9.21
C GLY A 16 13.37 -6.44 8.96
N GLY A 17 12.08 -6.10 8.97
CA GLY A 17 11.01 -7.06 8.74
C GLY A 17 10.60 -7.90 9.94
N VAL A 18 11.25 -7.75 11.09
CA VAL A 18 10.88 -8.44 12.33
C VAL A 18 10.23 -7.47 13.29
N ILE A 19 9.12 -7.89 13.88
CA ILE A 19 8.49 -7.20 15.01
C ILE A 19 8.61 -8.13 16.21
N GLY A 20 9.53 -7.83 17.12
CA GLY A 20 9.71 -8.57 18.35
C GLY A 20 8.51 -8.39 19.28
N ARG A 21 7.89 -9.49 19.71
CA ARG A 21 6.74 -9.50 20.60
C ARG A 21 6.96 -10.46 21.75
N TYR A 22 6.73 -9.97 22.95
CA TYR A 22 6.89 -10.71 24.19
C TYR A 22 5.71 -10.45 25.12
N SER A 23 5.32 -11.47 25.88
CA SER A 23 4.34 -11.31 26.95
C SER A 23 4.94 -10.52 28.12
N ASP A 24 4.17 -9.63 28.70
CA ASP A 24 4.53 -8.93 29.96
C ASP A 24 4.47 -9.87 31.17
N VAL A 25 3.78 -11.00 31.06
CA VAL A 25 3.56 -12.00 32.13
C VAL A 25 3.75 -13.41 31.58
N PRO A 26 4.95 -13.76 31.11
CA PRO A 26 5.23 -15.01 30.40
C PRO A 26 4.95 -16.27 31.25
N GLU A 27 5.09 -16.16 32.55
CA GLU A 27 4.80 -17.26 33.50
C GLU A 27 3.31 -17.62 33.56
N LYS A 28 2.41 -16.65 33.31
CA LYS A 28 0.97 -16.89 33.26
C LYS A 28 0.50 -17.39 31.90
N PHE A 29 1.19 -16.99 30.84
CA PHE A 29 0.81 -17.30 29.47
C PHE A 29 2.02 -17.81 28.67
N PRO A 30 2.59 -18.95 29.03
CA PRO A 30 3.83 -19.45 28.43
C PRO A 30 3.71 -19.71 26.93
N LYS A 31 2.51 -19.99 26.42
CA LYS A 31 2.29 -20.21 24.97
C LYS A 31 2.44 -18.94 24.12
N VAL A 32 2.31 -17.77 24.74
CA VAL A 32 2.46 -16.45 24.08
C VAL A 32 3.61 -15.65 24.67
N ALA A 33 4.51 -16.30 25.41
CA ALA A 33 5.70 -15.66 25.97
C ALA A 33 6.55 -14.98 24.88
N GLN A 34 6.64 -15.62 23.72
CA GLN A 34 7.27 -15.11 22.50
C GLN A 34 6.39 -15.45 21.30
N PHE A 35 6.05 -14.45 20.49
CA PHE A 35 5.32 -14.69 19.23
C PHE A 35 5.65 -13.59 18.22
N HIS A 36 6.90 -13.59 17.78
CA HIS A 36 7.40 -12.60 16.83
C HIS A 36 6.65 -12.65 15.50
N THR A 37 6.58 -11.51 14.85
CA THR A 37 6.01 -11.37 13.52
C THR A 37 7.13 -11.11 12.53
N LEU A 38 7.17 -11.85 11.42
CA LEU A 38 8.06 -11.59 10.31
C LEU A 38 7.24 -11.06 9.12
N ARG A 39 7.80 -10.12 8.38
CA ARG A 39 7.24 -9.59 7.14
C ARG A 39 8.12 -10.02 5.98
N ILE A 40 7.55 -10.79 5.08
CA ILE A 40 8.24 -11.23 3.86
C ILE A 40 8.06 -10.15 2.80
N ASN A 41 9.16 -9.69 2.22
CA ASN A 41 9.17 -8.63 1.22
C ASN A 41 8.49 -9.10 -0.08
N GLN A 42 7.19 -8.86 -0.14
CA GLN A 42 6.43 -9.16 -1.33
C GLN A 42 5.41 -8.03 -1.57
N PRO A 43 5.72 -7.11 -2.49
CA PRO A 43 4.81 -6.02 -2.82
C PRO A 43 3.43 -6.52 -3.23
N SER A 44 2.38 -5.85 -2.76
CA SER A 44 1.02 -6.13 -3.24
C SER A 44 0.92 -5.79 -4.74
N GLY A 45 0.06 -6.51 -5.43
CA GLY A 45 -0.08 -6.40 -6.87
C GLY A 45 0.83 -7.35 -7.65
N TRP A 46 1.86 -7.89 -7.05
CA TRP A 46 2.71 -8.90 -7.64
C TRP A 46 2.06 -10.27 -7.59
N PHE A 47 2.42 -11.11 -8.55
CA PHE A 47 1.89 -12.46 -8.69
C PHE A 47 2.81 -13.48 -8.03
N TYR A 48 2.21 -14.48 -7.42
CA TYR A 48 2.90 -15.64 -6.89
C TYR A 48 2.61 -16.87 -7.76
N THR A 49 3.58 -17.73 -7.91
CA THR A 49 3.30 -19.09 -8.31
C THR A 49 2.78 -19.89 -7.12
N SER A 50 1.99 -20.94 -7.40
CA SER A 50 1.54 -21.84 -6.34
C SER A 50 2.71 -22.49 -5.60
N ASP A 51 3.82 -22.74 -6.29
CA ASP A 51 5.00 -23.35 -5.69
C ASP A 51 5.74 -22.39 -4.77
N ALA A 52 5.84 -21.10 -5.13
CA ALA A 52 6.37 -20.06 -4.23
C ALA A 52 5.55 -19.97 -2.93
N LEU A 53 4.21 -20.00 -3.04
CA LEU A 53 3.34 -19.97 -1.86
C LEU A 53 3.49 -21.23 -1.01
N ARG A 54 3.59 -22.42 -1.61
CA ARG A 54 3.85 -23.67 -0.86
C ARG A 54 5.20 -23.60 -0.14
N THR A 55 6.25 -23.17 -0.83
CA THR A 55 7.58 -23.00 -0.22
C THR A 55 7.52 -22.11 1.01
N LEU A 56 6.83 -20.97 0.94
CA LEU A 56 6.66 -20.09 2.09
C LEU A 56 5.87 -20.74 3.22
N CYS A 57 4.80 -21.48 2.90
CA CYS A 57 4.03 -22.22 3.89
C CYS A 57 4.87 -23.30 4.57
N ASP A 58 5.62 -24.10 3.81
CA ASP A 58 6.45 -25.17 4.31
C ASP A 58 7.56 -24.64 5.26
N ILE A 59 8.21 -23.52 4.91
CA ILE A 59 9.17 -22.86 5.78
C ILE A 59 8.48 -22.42 7.07
N TRP A 60 7.31 -21.80 6.95
CA TRP A 60 6.62 -21.26 8.11
C TRP A 60 6.01 -22.32 9.03
N GLU A 61 5.60 -23.45 8.51
CA GLU A 61 5.15 -24.60 9.31
C GLU A 61 6.29 -25.24 10.12
N ARG A 62 7.53 -25.20 9.61
CA ARG A 62 8.71 -25.73 10.33
C ARG A 62 9.15 -24.83 11.48
N HIS A 63 9.08 -23.51 11.32
CA HIS A 63 9.72 -22.54 12.20
C HIS A 63 8.75 -21.69 13.04
N GLY A 64 7.48 -21.74 12.73
CA GLY A 64 6.49 -20.89 13.37
C GLY A 64 5.14 -21.54 13.59
N SER A 65 4.15 -20.73 13.80
CA SER A 65 2.79 -21.19 14.10
C SER A 65 2.02 -21.73 12.89
N GLY A 66 2.52 -21.56 11.66
CA GLY A 66 1.79 -21.83 10.43
C GLY A 66 0.78 -20.72 10.05
N LEU A 67 0.50 -19.76 10.92
CA LEU A 67 -0.45 -18.69 10.63
C LEU A 67 0.18 -17.60 9.76
N THR A 68 -0.46 -17.31 8.63
CA THR A 68 -0.04 -16.28 7.67
C THR A 68 -1.14 -15.26 7.44
N ASN A 69 -0.75 -14.04 7.07
CA ASN A 69 -1.66 -12.98 6.69
C ASN A 69 -1.13 -12.21 5.47
N MET A 70 -1.98 -11.94 4.51
CA MET A 70 -1.67 -11.06 3.38
C MET A 70 -1.95 -9.61 3.78
N HIS A 71 -0.91 -8.86 4.09
CA HIS A 71 -1.04 -7.51 4.61
C HIS A 71 -1.26 -6.47 3.50
N GLY A 72 -2.51 -6.28 3.08
CA GLY A 72 -2.86 -5.43 1.93
C GLY A 72 -2.43 -3.97 2.02
N SER A 73 -2.22 -3.41 3.22
CA SER A 73 -1.82 -2.01 3.37
C SER A 73 -0.33 -1.75 3.14
N THR A 74 0.51 -2.79 3.21
CA THR A 74 1.96 -2.71 2.97
C THR A 74 2.44 -3.77 1.98
N GLY A 75 1.56 -4.64 1.50
CA GLY A 75 1.87 -5.64 0.50
C GLY A 75 2.71 -6.82 0.96
N ASP A 76 3.06 -6.90 2.23
CA ASP A 76 3.85 -8.02 2.74
C ASP A 76 3.01 -9.26 2.96
N ILE A 77 3.65 -10.44 2.85
CA ILE A 77 3.17 -11.63 3.53
C ILE A 77 3.68 -11.58 4.97
N VAL A 78 2.78 -11.75 5.92
CA VAL A 78 3.09 -11.67 7.34
C VAL A 78 3.00 -13.04 7.97
N PHE A 79 4.11 -13.48 8.56
CA PHE A 79 4.21 -14.68 9.36
C PHE A 79 3.98 -14.32 10.84
N LEU A 80 3.05 -14.96 11.49
CA LEU A 80 2.61 -14.66 12.86
C LEU A 80 2.99 -15.77 13.81
N GLY A 81 3.80 -15.48 14.82
CA GLY A 81 4.06 -16.40 15.91
C GLY A 81 5.31 -17.28 15.74
N ALA A 82 6.50 -16.66 15.73
CA ALA A 82 7.77 -17.35 15.87
C ALA A 82 8.37 -17.13 17.26
N ARG A 83 9.14 -18.09 17.71
CA ARG A 83 10.02 -17.98 18.89
C ARG A 83 11.30 -17.24 18.50
N THR A 84 12.01 -16.69 19.47
CA THR A 84 13.25 -15.95 19.22
C THR A 84 14.34 -16.84 18.60
N ASP A 85 14.46 -18.07 19.03
CA ASP A 85 15.43 -19.06 18.54
C ASP A 85 15.15 -19.53 17.11
N GLU A 86 13.90 -19.40 16.64
CA GLU A 86 13.48 -19.76 15.29
C GLU A 86 13.65 -18.62 14.25
N LEU A 87 13.93 -17.40 14.68
CA LEU A 87 14.08 -16.26 13.74
C LEU A 87 15.25 -16.45 12.79
N GLY A 88 16.41 -16.85 13.31
CA GLY A 88 17.62 -17.09 12.50
C GLY A 88 17.43 -18.20 11.46
N PRO A 89 16.99 -19.41 11.88
CA PRO A 89 16.65 -20.49 10.95
C PRO A 89 15.62 -20.09 9.88
N THR A 90 14.54 -19.43 10.26
CA THR A 90 13.53 -18.94 9.32
C THR A 90 14.13 -18.01 8.27
N PHE A 91 14.92 -17.03 8.71
CA PHE A 91 15.56 -16.07 7.79
C PHE A 91 16.53 -16.78 6.83
N LYS A 92 17.30 -17.72 7.32
CA LYS A 92 18.22 -18.51 6.49
C LYS A 92 17.48 -19.26 5.38
N GLU A 93 16.43 -20.01 5.71
CA GLU A 93 15.66 -20.75 4.72
C GLU A 93 14.93 -19.84 3.73
N LEU A 94 14.39 -18.69 4.19
CA LEU A 94 13.81 -17.69 3.30
C LEU A 94 14.83 -17.18 2.30
N THR A 95 16.04 -16.83 2.76
CA THR A 95 17.13 -16.34 1.90
C THR A 95 17.57 -17.40 0.88
N GLU A 96 17.70 -18.66 1.30
CA GLU A 96 18.03 -19.78 0.42
C GLU A 96 16.95 -20.03 -0.64
N ALA A 97 15.69 -19.78 -0.29
CA ALA A 97 14.56 -19.85 -1.21
C ALA A 97 14.36 -18.58 -2.08
N GLY A 98 15.22 -17.56 -1.94
CA GLY A 98 15.19 -16.33 -2.71
C GLY A 98 14.21 -15.27 -2.19
N PHE A 99 13.75 -15.39 -0.94
CA PHE A 99 12.90 -14.39 -0.28
C PHE A 99 13.70 -13.54 0.69
N ASP A 100 13.29 -12.30 0.84
CA ASP A 100 13.87 -11.35 1.80
C ASP A 100 12.79 -10.83 2.76
N LEU A 101 13.19 -10.12 3.80
CA LEU A 101 12.26 -9.48 4.72
C LEU A 101 11.89 -8.07 4.24
N GLY A 102 10.65 -7.69 4.47
CA GLY A 102 10.13 -6.36 4.18
C GLY A 102 10.34 -5.35 5.31
N GLY A 103 9.86 -4.13 5.13
CA GLY A 103 10.00 -3.08 6.13
C GLY A 103 9.06 -3.23 7.32
N SER A 104 9.55 -2.93 8.52
CA SER A 104 8.77 -2.91 9.76
C SER A 104 9.14 -1.72 10.65
N GLY A 105 8.30 -1.42 11.63
CA GLY A 105 8.58 -0.35 12.60
C GLY A 105 8.81 1.02 11.96
N SER A 106 9.94 1.64 12.24
CA SER A 106 10.37 2.95 11.71
C SER A 106 11.14 2.85 10.39
N CYS A 107 11.12 1.68 9.74
CA CYS A 107 11.66 1.51 8.39
C CYS A 107 10.68 2.03 7.34
N MET A 108 11.15 2.19 6.12
CA MET A 108 10.27 2.21 4.97
C MET A 108 9.49 0.90 4.94
N ARG A 109 8.22 0.98 4.63
CA ARG A 109 7.41 -0.23 4.40
C ARG A 109 7.62 -0.68 2.97
N THR A 110 7.54 -1.98 2.75
CA THR A 110 7.56 -2.52 1.39
C THR A 110 6.60 -1.72 0.52
N PRO A 111 7.07 -1.11 -0.57
CA PRO A 111 6.22 -0.41 -1.51
C PRO A 111 5.10 -1.32 -2.00
N SER A 112 3.96 -0.77 -2.31
CA SER A 112 2.84 -1.54 -2.86
C SER A 112 2.27 -0.86 -4.08
N CYS A 113 1.75 -1.67 -5.00
CA CYS A 113 1.18 -1.18 -6.25
C CYS A 113 -0.10 -1.94 -6.60
N CYS A 114 -0.91 -1.36 -7.49
CA CYS A 114 -1.95 -2.11 -8.17
C CYS A 114 -1.33 -2.98 -9.27
N VAL A 115 -2.13 -3.85 -9.88
CA VAL A 115 -1.68 -4.74 -10.95
C VAL A 115 -1.20 -4.02 -12.22
N GLY A 116 -1.54 -2.73 -12.37
CA GLY A 116 -1.06 -1.86 -13.45
C GLY A 116 -1.26 -2.46 -14.84
N GLU A 117 -0.36 -2.13 -15.75
CA GLU A 117 -0.41 -2.56 -17.16
C GLU A 117 -0.40 -4.07 -17.35
N ALA A 118 0.06 -4.82 -16.34
CA ALA A 118 0.10 -6.29 -16.42
C ALA A 118 -1.30 -6.92 -16.59
N ARG A 119 -2.37 -6.28 -16.08
CA ARG A 119 -3.75 -6.80 -16.12
C ARG A 119 -4.83 -5.73 -16.19
N CYS A 120 -4.50 -4.46 -16.33
CA CYS A 120 -5.47 -3.38 -16.27
C CYS A 120 -5.30 -2.40 -17.44
N GLU A 121 -6.34 -2.27 -18.26
CA GLU A 121 -6.37 -1.33 -19.39
C GLU A 121 -6.36 0.16 -18.99
N TRP A 122 -6.75 0.46 -17.74
CA TRP A 122 -6.83 1.82 -17.22
C TRP A 122 -5.51 2.35 -16.68
N ALA A 123 -4.47 1.51 -16.62
CA ALA A 123 -3.18 1.92 -16.09
C ALA A 123 -2.50 2.94 -17.00
N CYS A 124 -2.06 4.05 -16.41
CA CYS A 124 -1.37 5.12 -17.11
C CYS A 124 0.16 4.95 -17.11
N TYR A 125 0.67 3.97 -16.35
CA TYR A 125 2.11 3.65 -16.28
C TYR A 125 2.32 2.27 -15.67
N ASP A 126 3.52 1.72 -15.84
CA ASP A 126 3.92 0.44 -15.26
C ASP A 126 4.17 0.57 -13.75
N THR A 127 3.13 0.29 -12.98
CA THR A 127 3.16 0.37 -11.52
C THR A 127 4.04 -0.68 -10.90
N MET A 128 4.12 -1.88 -11.49
CA MET A 128 4.91 -2.99 -10.96
C MET A 128 6.40 -2.73 -11.13
N LYS A 129 6.80 -2.20 -12.28
CA LYS A 129 8.19 -1.79 -12.51
C LYS A 129 8.61 -0.70 -11.52
N LEU A 130 7.82 0.37 -11.38
CA LEU A 130 8.13 1.44 -10.43
C LEU A 130 8.21 0.91 -9.00
N CYS A 131 7.29 0.05 -8.59
CA CYS A 131 7.28 -0.57 -7.25
C CYS A 131 8.53 -1.41 -7.02
N ASN A 132 8.97 -2.20 -8.03
CA ASN A 132 10.21 -2.95 -7.97
C ASN A 132 11.43 -2.03 -7.86
N ASP A 133 11.52 -1.02 -8.72
CA ASP A 133 12.64 -0.08 -8.74
C ASP A 133 12.79 0.63 -7.38
N LEU A 134 11.67 1.07 -6.78
CA LEU A 134 11.66 1.65 -5.43
C LEU A 134 12.08 0.64 -4.36
N THR A 135 11.62 -0.60 -4.44
CA THR A 135 11.99 -1.66 -3.49
C THR A 135 13.50 -1.95 -3.56
N GLN A 136 14.06 -2.01 -4.77
CA GLN A 136 15.49 -2.27 -4.95
C GLN A 136 16.36 -1.06 -4.56
N ALA A 137 15.91 0.15 -4.87
CA ALA A 137 16.67 1.38 -4.58
C ALA A 137 16.76 1.68 -3.07
N TYR A 138 15.76 1.26 -2.29
CA TYR A 138 15.65 1.61 -0.87
C TYR A 138 15.77 0.40 0.08
N GLN A 139 16.64 -0.55 -0.25
CA GLN A 139 16.87 -1.75 0.57
C GLN A 139 17.39 -1.41 1.98
N ASP A 140 18.25 -0.42 2.11
CA ASP A 140 18.75 0.03 3.40
C ASP A 140 17.63 0.60 4.28
N GLU A 141 16.76 1.39 3.71
CA GLU A 141 15.61 2.00 4.39
C GLU A 141 14.51 0.99 4.73
N LEU A 142 14.44 -0.12 4.00
CA LEU A 142 13.57 -1.25 4.32
C LEU A 142 14.09 -2.03 5.53
N HIS A 143 15.40 -2.26 5.61
CA HIS A 143 16.00 -3.12 6.61
C HIS A 143 16.53 -2.38 7.84
N ARG A 144 16.70 -1.07 7.77
CA ARG A 144 17.16 -0.24 8.88
C ARG A 144 16.14 0.85 9.20
N PRO A 145 15.92 1.23 10.46
CA PRO A 145 14.95 2.25 10.84
C PRO A 145 15.47 3.69 10.60
N PRO A 146 15.35 4.26 9.37
CA PRO A 146 15.89 5.57 9.03
C PRO A 146 14.92 6.72 9.33
N PHE A 147 13.66 6.42 9.66
CA PHE A 147 12.60 7.41 9.86
C PHE A 147 12.20 7.49 11.34
N PRO A 148 11.69 8.64 11.81
CA PRO A 148 11.11 8.74 13.15
C PRO A 148 9.86 7.88 13.32
N TYR A 149 9.18 7.57 12.22
CA TYR A 149 8.02 6.69 12.16
C TYR A 149 8.00 5.92 10.84
N LYS A 150 7.04 5.02 10.63
CA LYS A 150 6.90 4.28 9.36
C LYS A 150 6.72 5.23 8.18
N PHE A 151 7.27 4.87 7.04
CA PHE A 151 7.03 5.54 5.76
C PHE A 151 6.51 4.55 4.72
N LYS A 152 5.42 4.89 4.05
CA LYS A 152 4.75 4.03 3.08
C LYS A 152 4.69 4.72 1.73
N ILE A 153 5.02 3.96 0.68
CA ILE A 153 4.86 4.37 -0.71
C ILE A 153 3.84 3.45 -1.38
N LYS A 154 2.87 4.03 -2.10
CA LYS A 154 1.89 3.28 -2.87
C LYS A 154 1.78 3.84 -4.28
N CYS A 155 1.72 2.91 -5.25
CA CYS A 155 1.66 3.21 -6.68
C CYS A 155 0.31 2.74 -7.24
N ALA A 156 -0.56 3.69 -7.56
CA ALA A 156 -1.83 3.45 -8.24
C ALA A 156 -1.69 3.80 -9.73
N GLY A 157 -2.03 2.88 -10.61
CA GLY A 157 -1.88 3.05 -12.06
C GLY A 157 -2.83 4.07 -12.68
N CYS A 158 -3.93 4.37 -12.01
CA CYS A 158 -4.92 5.35 -12.45
C CYS A 158 -5.66 5.95 -11.24
N PRO A 159 -6.47 6.99 -11.46
CA PRO A 159 -7.20 7.68 -10.39
C PRO A 159 -8.26 6.85 -9.67
N ASN A 160 -8.58 5.63 -10.13
CA ASN A 160 -9.44 4.71 -9.41
C ASN A 160 -8.83 4.23 -8.07
N ASP A 161 -7.52 4.39 -7.91
CA ASP A 161 -6.77 4.16 -6.67
C ASP A 161 -7.11 2.83 -5.95
N CYS A 162 -7.11 1.72 -6.70
CA CYS A 162 -7.46 0.39 -6.19
C CYS A 162 -6.63 -0.07 -4.98
N VAL A 163 -5.46 0.51 -4.74
CA VAL A 163 -4.61 0.23 -3.58
C VAL A 163 -4.83 1.20 -2.42
N ALA A 164 -5.80 2.09 -2.53
CA ALA A 164 -6.12 3.11 -1.53
C ALA A 164 -4.87 3.93 -1.12
N SER A 165 -4.12 4.40 -2.10
CA SER A 165 -2.87 5.12 -1.88
C SER A 165 -3.11 6.43 -1.13
N ILE A 166 -4.12 7.19 -1.52
CA ILE A 166 -4.49 8.48 -0.89
C ILE A 166 -4.76 8.29 0.61
N ALA A 167 -5.50 7.24 0.98
CA ALA A 167 -5.92 7.04 2.36
C ALA A 167 -4.88 6.29 3.22
N ARG A 168 -3.91 5.60 2.62
CA ARG A 168 -3.07 4.62 3.32
C ARG A 168 -1.57 4.73 3.06
N ALA A 169 -1.11 5.73 2.31
CA ALA A 169 0.31 5.98 2.09
C ALA A 169 0.74 7.33 2.67
N ASP A 170 2.04 7.46 2.91
CA ASP A 170 2.67 8.74 3.22
C ASP A 170 3.08 9.43 1.92
N LEU A 171 3.43 8.64 0.89
CA LEU A 171 3.63 9.08 -0.49
C LEU A 171 2.74 8.27 -1.43
N SER A 172 1.79 8.94 -2.09
CA SER A 172 0.90 8.37 -3.08
C SER A 172 1.34 8.77 -4.48
N ILE A 173 1.58 7.78 -5.36
CA ILE A 173 1.91 7.99 -6.77
C ILE A 173 0.72 7.48 -7.57
N ILE A 174 0.02 8.38 -8.24
CA ILE A 174 -1.22 8.07 -8.95
C ILE A 174 -1.08 8.46 -10.41
N GLY A 175 -1.26 7.50 -11.30
CA GLY A 175 -1.32 7.73 -12.74
C GLY A 175 -2.54 8.58 -13.12
N THR A 176 -2.38 9.45 -14.09
CA THR A 176 -3.47 10.28 -14.58
C THR A 176 -3.23 10.62 -16.05
N TRP A 177 -4.19 11.30 -16.68
CA TRP A 177 -4.05 11.73 -18.08
C TRP A 177 -2.92 12.72 -18.28
N LYS A 178 -2.35 12.74 -19.46
CA LYS A 178 -1.19 13.57 -19.82
C LYS A 178 -1.60 14.95 -20.30
N ASP A 179 -2.56 15.00 -21.21
CA ASP A 179 -2.96 16.19 -21.92
C ASP A 179 -4.02 17.01 -21.16
N GLU A 180 -4.59 18.01 -21.81
CA GLU A 180 -5.69 18.81 -21.27
C GLU A 180 -6.98 18.00 -21.21
N ILE A 181 -7.89 18.40 -20.30
CA ILE A 181 -9.22 17.82 -20.22
C ILE A 181 -9.95 18.14 -21.52
N GLN A 182 -10.42 17.09 -22.19
CA GLN A 182 -11.32 17.20 -23.33
C GLN A 182 -12.75 17.33 -22.82
N GLN A 183 -13.47 18.26 -23.41
CA GLN A 183 -14.86 18.59 -23.01
C GLN A 183 -15.81 18.33 -24.16
N ASP A 184 -16.92 17.71 -23.88
CA ASP A 184 -18.06 17.58 -24.78
C ASP A 184 -19.20 18.48 -24.26
N ASP A 185 -19.39 19.63 -24.93
CA ASP A 185 -20.43 20.60 -24.52
C ASP A 185 -21.84 20.03 -24.65
N ALA A 186 -22.10 19.10 -25.56
CA ALA A 186 -23.38 18.44 -25.71
C ALA A 186 -23.68 17.52 -24.52
N ALA A 187 -22.69 16.71 -24.14
CA ALA A 187 -22.81 15.85 -22.95
C ALA A 187 -22.99 16.67 -21.67
N VAL A 188 -22.29 17.81 -21.50
CA VAL A 188 -22.49 18.72 -20.36
C VAL A 188 -23.93 19.25 -20.31
N ALA A 189 -24.51 19.59 -21.47
CA ALA A 189 -25.91 20.03 -21.54
C ALA A 189 -26.87 18.91 -21.16
N GLU A 190 -26.62 17.66 -21.57
CA GLU A 190 -27.42 16.50 -21.18
C GLU A 190 -27.38 16.25 -19.67
N TYR A 191 -26.22 16.29 -19.03
CA TYR A 191 -26.09 16.18 -17.58
C TYR A 191 -26.85 17.28 -16.83
N THR A 192 -26.80 18.51 -17.34
CA THR A 192 -27.57 19.64 -16.78
C THR A 192 -29.07 19.40 -16.91
N ALA A 193 -29.53 18.93 -18.07
CA ALA A 193 -30.95 18.61 -18.31
C ALA A 193 -31.42 17.42 -17.44
N ALA A 194 -30.52 16.49 -17.12
CA ALA A 194 -30.76 15.37 -16.20
C ALA A 194 -30.80 15.80 -14.71
N GLY A 195 -30.51 17.07 -14.40
CA GLY A 195 -30.63 17.63 -13.06
C GLY A 195 -29.30 17.80 -12.30
N LEU A 196 -28.13 17.60 -12.95
CA LEU A 196 -26.83 17.87 -12.34
C LEU A 196 -26.64 19.41 -12.26
N ASP A 197 -26.36 19.93 -11.08
CA ASP A 197 -25.96 21.30 -10.86
C ASP A 197 -24.45 21.48 -11.11
N ILE A 198 -24.08 21.77 -12.36
CA ILE A 198 -22.68 21.93 -12.76
C ILE A 198 -21.94 22.95 -11.90
N LYS A 199 -22.58 24.08 -11.57
CA LYS A 199 -21.95 25.10 -10.73
C LYS A 199 -21.64 24.58 -9.34
N LYS A 200 -22.61 24.02 -8.66
CA LYS A 200 -22.52 23.58 -7.28
C LYS A 200 -21.73 22.28 -7.13
N ASP A 201 -22.02 21.29 -7.97
CA ASP A 201 -21.53 19.93 -7.76
C ASP A 201 -20.16 19.68 -8.45
N VAL A 202 -19.81 20.49 -9.45
CA VAL A 202 -18.54 20.39 -10.17
C VAL A 202 -17.63 21.57 -9.86
N CYS A 203 -18.04 22.80 -10.23
CA CYS A 203 -17.16 23.98 -10.16
C CYS A 203 -16.84 24.39 -8.71
N ASP A 204 -17.82 24.51 -7.84
CA ASP A 204 -17.63 24.98 -6.46
C ASP A 204 -16.88 23.96 -5.59
N ARG A 205 -16.89 22.68 -5.99
CA ARG A 205 -16.15 21.60 -5.34
C ARG A 205 -14.78 21.35 -5.93
N CYS A 206 -14.42 22.00 -7.02
CA CYS A 206 -13.09 21.91 -7.59
C CYS A 206 -12.08 22.52 -6.60
N PRO A 207 -11.04 21.76 -6.14
CA PRO A 207 -10.11 22.24 -5.11
C PRO A 207 -9.29 23.43 -5.57
N THR A 208 -8.99 23.55 -6.84
CA THR A 208 -8.24 24.68 -7.42
C THR A 208 -9.15 25.70 -8.09
N ARG A 209 -10.47 25.46 -8.13
CA ARG A 209 -11.44 26.29 -8.81
C ARG A 209 -11.07 26.60 -10.27
N CYS A 210 -10.48 25.63 -10.93
CA CYS A 210 -10.07 25.75 -12.33
C CYS A 210 -11.22 25.63 -13.32
N MET A 211 -12.47 25.53 -12.83
CA MET A 211 -13.67 25.39 -13.67
C MET A 211 -14.69 26.49 -13.34
N ASP A 212 -15.32 27.03 -14.36
CA ASP A 212 -16.40 27.98 -14.24
C ASP A 212 -17.59 27.61 -15.14
N TRP A 213 -18.81 27.90 -14.68
CA TRP A 213 -20.06 27.62 -15.35
C TRP A 213 -20.90 28.88 -15.46
N ASP A 214 -21.16 29.33 -16.69
CA ASP A 214 -21.97 30.53 -16.95
C ASP A 214 -23.48 30.29 -17.11
N GLY A 215 -23.90 29.05 -16.88
CA GLY A 215 -25.30 28.61 -17.06
C GLY A 215 -25.54 27.90 -18.41
N LYS A 216 -24.55 27.92 -19.32
CA LYS A 216 -24.65 27.27 -20.64
C LYS A 216 -23.35 26.52 -21.02
N LYS A 217 -22.20 27.08 -20.64
CA LYS A 217 -20.92 26.57 -21.02
C LYS A 217 -20.02 26.37 -19.80
N LEU A 218 -19.40 25.21 -19.72
CA LEU A 218 -18.35 24.92 -18.78
C LEU A 218 -17.02 25.41 -19.36
N THR A 219 -16.24 26.16 -18.59
CA THR A 219 -14.91 26.62 -18.96
C THR A 219 -13.87 26.01 -18.03
N ILE A 220 -12.76 25.51 -18.58
CA ILE A 220 -11.73 24.81 -17.81
C ILE A 220 -10.39 25.52 -18.00
N ASN A 221 -9.75 25.98 -16.92
CA ASN A 221 -8.37 26.40 -16.91
C ASN A 221 -7.47 25.19 -16.61
N ASN A 222 -7.03 24.51 -17.66
CA ASN A 222 -6.22 23.31 -17.55
C ASN A 222 -4.86 23.54 -16.83
N GLY A 223 -4.32 24.77 -16.90
CA GLY A 223 -3.06 25.12 -16.24
C GLY A 223 -3.13 25.05 -14.70
N GLU A 224 -4.32 25.23 -14.13
CA GLU A 224 -4.54 25.15 -12.68
C GLU A 224 -5.15 23.81 -12.24
N CYS A 225 -5.42 22.89 -13.15
CA CYS A 225 -6.00 21.60 -12.85
C CYS A 225 -4.97 20.69 -12.17
N VAL A 226 -5.27 20.25 -10.96
CA VAL A 226 -4.44 19.28 -10.21
C VAL A 226 -4.87 17.82 -10.43
N ARG A 227 -5.73 17.57 -11.40
CA ARG A 227 -6.14 16.22 -11.84
C ARG A 227 -6.71 15.35 -10.69
N CYS A 228 -7.47 15.96 -9.79
CA CYS A 228 -8.06 15.30 -8.62
C CYS A 228 -9.21 14.35 -8.96
N MET A 229 -9.68 14.31 -10.20
CA MET A 229 -10.76 13.46 -10.71
C MET A 229 -12.16 13.78 -10.20
N HIS A 230 -12.35 14.80 -9.37
CA HIS A 230 -13.67 15.09 -8.82
C HIS A 230 -14.73 15.30 -9.91
N CYS A 231 -14.45 16.16 -10.89
CA CYS A 231 -15.36 16.45 -12.01
C CYS A 231 -15.75 15.19 -12.80
N ILE A 232 -14.78 14.32 -13.11
CA ILE A 232 -15.01 13.08 -13.87
C ILE A 232 -15.86 12.08 -13.06
N ASN A 233 -15.67 12.02 -11.75
CA ASN A 233 -16.45 11.11 -10.89
C ASN A 233 -17.90 11.60 -10.64
N VAL A 234 -18.17 12.87 -10.86
CA VAL A 234 -19.51 13.47 -10.66
C VAL A 234 -20.31 13.47 -11.96
N MET A 235 -19.63 13.64 -13.07
CA MET A 235 -20.21 13.66 -14.43
C MET A 235 -20.10 12.29 -15.09
#